data_c940ae0af6ad7e539490b0709e71990d
#
_entry.id   c940ae0af6ad7e539490b0709e71990d
#
_cell.length_a   1.000
_cell.length_b   1.000
_cell.length_c   1.000
_cell.angle_alpha   90.00
_cell.angle_beta   90.00
_cell.angle_gamma   90.00
#
_symmetry.space_group_name_H-M   'P 1'
#
loop_
_entity.id
_entity.type
_entity.pdbx_description
1 polymer ?
#
loop_
_entity_poly.entity_id
_entity_poly.type
_entity_poly.pdbx_seq_one_letter_code
_entity_poly.pdbx_strand_id
1 'polypeptide(L)'
;MPYVNNSDVRIHYHVEGAGPDLILQHGLTNSMENWYAYGFVEELKKNYRLILVDARGHGKSDKPHDPSLYDLRLRVGDIIAVMDALGVDKAHYMGYSMGGRIGFGLIMYELDRFNSLIIGGMSADTPNTDIPPEERIKTLKLGMESYVADAEEKEGPIETLRRERLLDNDAEALIAATIAPRGTDGVEQLLHDVDIPCLLYCGDQDGYFEAAQKSAGLIPTAIFVDIPGLNHGQVARAGEEVLPHVTRFLENVIP
;
A
#
# COMPACT_ATOMS: atom_id res chain seq x y z
N MET A 1 19.63 -9.33 -5.49
CA MET A 1 18.26 -8.81 -5.45
C MET A 1 18.26 -7.54 -6.28
N PRO A 2 17.30 -7.36 -7.17
CA PRO A 2 17.31 -6.24 -8.09
C PRO A 2 16.92 -4.93 -7.39
N TYR A 3 17.49 -3.85 -7.89
CA TYR A 3 17.16 -2.47 -7.55
C TYR A 3 16.93 -1.67 -8.83
N VAL A 4 16.07 -0.68 -8.76
CA VAL A 4 15.91 0.35 -9.79
C VAL A 4 16.12 1.73 -9.16
N ASN A 5 16.59 2.69 -9.94
CA ASN A 5 16.74 4.07 -9.48
C ASN A 5 15.58 4.92 -9.97
N ASN A 6 14.99 5.70 -9.05
CA ASN A 6 14.06 6.75 -9.38
C ASN A 6 14.42 8.01 -8.57
N SER A 7 14.82 9.09 -9.26
CA SER A 7 15.19 10.37 -8.63
C SER A 7 16.22 10.19 -7.50
N ASP A 8 17.33 9.51 -7.81
CA ASP A 8 18.46 9.21 -6.91
C ASP A 8 18.11 8.33 -5.69
N VAL A 9 16.93 7.73 -5.65
CA VAL A 9 16.52 6.76 -4.64
C VAL A 9 16.50 5.36 -5.25
N ARG A 10 17.23 4.42 -4.65
CA ARG A 10 17.22 3.02 -5.07
C ARG A 10 16.02 2.32 -4.46
N ILE A 11 15.20 1.75 -5.32
CA ILE A 11 14.00 1.00 -4.97
C ILE A 11 14.28 -0.48 -5.10
N HIS A 12 14.14 -1.19 -4.00
CA HIS A 12 14.27 -2.64 -3.94
C HIS A 12 12.95 -3.29 -4.38
N TYR A 13 13.06 -4.33 -5.22
CA TYR A 13 11.91 -5.14 -5.59
C TYR A 13 12.28 -6.63 -5.67
N HIS A 14 11.29 -7.48 -5.64
CA HIS A 14 11.44 -8.92 -5.83
C HIS A 14 10.36 -9.43 -6.77
N VAL A 15 10.70 -10.43 -7.60
CA VAL A 15 9.75 -11.04 -8.53
C VAL A 15 9.62 -12.51 -8.20
N GLU A 16 8.39 -13.01 -8.07
CA GLU A 16 8.08 -14.41 -7.75
C GLU A 16 6.80 -14.87 -8.46
N GLY A 17 6.75 -16.16 -8.81
CA GLY A 17 5.62 -16.74 -9.53
C GLY A 17 5.70 -16.54 -11.04
N ALA A 18 4.60 -16.88 -11.73
CA ALA A 18 4.47 -16.78 -13.18
C ALA A 18 3.01 -16.50 -13.56
N GLY A 19 2.79 -15.85 -14.71
CA GLY A 19 1.45 -15.45 -15.18
C GLY A 19 1.36 -13.96 -15.45
N PRO A 20 0.16 -13.36 -15.42
CA PRO A 20 -0.02 -11.91 -15.51
C PRO A 20 0.70 -11.19 -14.37
N ASP A 21 1.18 -9.97 -14.64
CA ASP A 21 1.90 -9.17 -13.65
C ASP A 21 0.96 -8.57 -12.61
N LEU A 22 1.29 -8.77 -11.32
CA LEU A 22 0.61 -8.18 -10.18
C LEU A 22 1.61 -7.51 -9.25
N ILE A 23 1.52 -6.20 -9.13
CA ILE A 23 2.36 -5.42 -8.24
C ILE A 23 1.75 -5.40 -6.84
N LEU A 24 2.56 -5.67 -5.81
CA LEU A 24 2.16 -5.62 -4.40
C LEU A 24 2.90 -4.50 -3.68
N GLN A 25 2.15 -3.50 -3.19
CA GLN A 25 2.68 -2.34 -2.47
C GLN A 25 2.15 -2.25 -1.05
N HIS A 26 3.04 -2.38 -0.08
CA HIS A 26 2.73 -2.39 1.36
C HIS A 26 2.37 -1.01 1.95
N GLY A 27 1.87 -1.01 3.19
CA GLY A 27 1.57 0.18 3.98
C GLY A 27 2.79 0.79 4.70
N LEU A 28 2.57 1.92 5.38
CA LEU A 28 3.57 2.55 6.24
C LEU A 28 3.99 1.58 7.35
N THR A 29 5.25 1.61 7.76
CA THR A 29 5.89 0.71 8.75
C THR A 29 6.03 -0.76 8.31
N ASN A 30 5.55 -1.11 7.14
CA ASN A 30 5.66 -2.44 6.56
C ASN A 30 6.80 -2.51 5.51
N SER A 31 7.02 -3.71 5.00
CA SER A 31 7.86 -4.00 3.85
C SER A 31 7.21 -5.10 3.01
N MET A 32 7.84 -5.52 1.92
CA MET A 32 7.35 -6.65 1.13
C MET A 32 7.23 -7.95 1.95
N GLU A 33 8.03 -8.11 3.02
CA GLU A 33 7.99 -9.28 3.91
C GLU A 33 6.62 -9.48 4.59
N ASN A 34 5.83 -8.42 4.72
CA ASN A 34 4.49 -8.52 5.29
C ASN A 34 3.53 -9.29 4.36
N TRP A 35 3.70 -9.21 3.05
CA TRP A 35 2.92 -9.98 2.09
C TRP A 35 3.16 -11.49 2.21
N TYR A 36 4.41 -11.89 2.54
CA TYR A 36 4.75 -13.28 2.87
C TYR A 36 4.14 -13.69 4.20
N ALA A 37 4.36 -12.87 5.23
CA ALA A 37 3.95 -13.18 6.60
C ALA A 37 2.44 -13.42 6.75
N TYR A 38 1.63 -12.77 5.92
CA TYR A 38 0.17 -12.84 5.99
C TYR A 38 -0.47 -13.66 4.85
N GLY A 39 0.32 -14.49 4.16
CA GLY A 39 -0.16 -15.50 3.22
C GLY A 39 -0.51 -15.00 1.82
N PHE A 40 -0.39 -13.70 1.53
CA PHE A 40 -0.74 -13.14 0.23
C PHE A 40 0.13 -13.70 -0.90
N VAL A 41 1.44 -13.79 -0.68
CA VAL A 41 2.38 -14.28 -1.69
C VAL A 41 2.10 -15.74 -2.03
N GLU A 42 1.92 -16.60 -1.02
CA GLU A 42 1.71 -18.03 -1.22
C GLU A 42 0.43 -18.33 -2.02
N GLU A 43 -0.59 -17.49 -1.90
CA GLU A 43 -1.82 -17.66 -2.66
C GLU A 43 -1.71 -17.07 -4.07
N LEU A 44 -1.30 -15.81 -4.18
CA LEU A 44 -1.35 -15.07 -5.43
C LEU A 44 -0.31 -15.55 -6.46
N LYS A 45 0.88 -16.01 -6.00
CA LYS A 45 1.93 -16.53 -6.90
C LYS A 45 1.54 -17.79 -7.68
N LYS A 46 0.43 -18.46 -7.29
CA LYS A 46 -0.08 -19.63 -8.01
C LYS A 46 -0.53 -19.27 -9.43
N ASN A 47 -1.03 -18.04 -9.62
CA ASN A 47 -1.65 -17.60 -10.86
C ASN A 47 -1.05 -16.31 -11.44
N TYR A 48 -0.20 -15.60 -10.68
CA TYR A 48 0.35 -14.30 -11.06
C TYR A 48 1.88 -14.25 -10.91
N ARG A 49 2.52 -13.48 -11.78
CA ARG A 49 3.90 -13.06 -11.57
C ARG A 49 3.86 -11.84 -10.62
N LEU A 50 4.21 -12.06 -9.37
CA LEU A 50 4.19 -11.03 -8.34
C LEU A 50 5.42 -10.16 -8.43
N ILE A 51 5.22 -8.84 -8.40
CA ILE A 51 6.25 -7.82 -8.31
C ILE A 51 6.08 -7.12 -6.97
N LEU A 52 6.85 -7.56 -5.97
CA LEU A 52 6.82 -7.01 -4.62
C LEU A 52 7.79 -5.83 -4.55
N VAL A 53 7.31 -4.69 -4.06
CA VAL A 53 8.11 -3.46 -4.00
C VAL A 53 8.25 -3.00 -2.55
N ASP A 54 9.49 -2.80 -2.10
CA ASP A 54 9.76 -2.02 -0.89
C ASP A 54 9.66 -0.53 -1.25
N ALA A 55 8.68 0.18 -0.69
CA ALA A 55 8.55 1.61 -0.90
C ALA A 55 9.81 2.37 -0.46
N ARG A 56 10.10 3.52 -1.09
CA ARG A 56 11.11 4.43 -0.54
C ARG A 56 10.90 4.67 0.95
N GLY A 57 11.98 4.67 1.73
CA GLY A 57 11.92 4.78 3.19
C GLY A 57 11.64 3.47 3.93
N HIS A 58 11.46 2.33 3.24
CA HIS A 58 11.05 1.07 3.84
C HIS A 58 11.90 -0.11 3.35
N GLY A 59 11.86 -1.20 4.09
CA GLY A 59 12.50 -2.46 3.74
C GLY A 59 13.96 -2.29 3.34
N LYS A 60 14.32 -2.78 2.16
CA LYS A 60 15.68 -2.68 1.59
C LYS A 60 15.87 -1.51 0.62
N SER A 61 14.82 -0.73 0.35
CA SER A 61 14.94 0.52 -0.41
C SER A 61 15.71 1.59 0.36
N ASP A 62 16.25 2.57 -0.36
CA ASP A 62 16.90 3.72 0.28
C ASP A 62 15.91 4.50 1.14
N LYS A 63 16.42 5.06 2.24
CA LYS A 63 15.65 5.68 3.31
C LYS A 63 15.99 7.17 3.46
N PRO A 64 15.62 8.03 2.48
CA PRO A 64 15.87 9.46 2.60
C PRO A 64 15.11 10.07 3.78
N HIS A 65 15.72 11.05 4.46
CA HIS A 65 15.12 11.76 5.60
C HIS A 65 14.50 13.10 5.19
N ASP A 66 14.58 13.48 3.90
CA ASP A 66 13.96 14.69 3.38
C ASP A 66 12.50 14.40 2.97
N PRO A 67 11.49 15.07 3.59
CA PRO A 67 10.09 14.88 3.24
C PRO A 67 9.74 15.16 1.77
N SER A 68 10.49 16.05 1.10
CA SER A 68 10.26 16.36 -0.31
C SER A 68 10.49 15.18 -1.25
N LEU A 69 11.27 14.19 -0.81
CA LEU A 69 11.51 12.94 -1.55
C LEU A 69 10.40 11.91 -1.41
N TYR A 70 9.33 12.23 -0.68
CA TYR A 70 8.16 11.36 -0.47
C TYR A 70 6.88 11.88 -1.13
N ASP A 71 7.00 12.83 -2.05
CA ASP A 71 5.87 13.29 -2.85
C ASP A 71 5.17 12.10 -3.56
N LEU A 72 3.85 12.16 -3.69
CA LEU A 72 3.07 11.06 -4.27
C LEU A 72 3.50 10.74 -5.70
N ARG A 73 3.83 11.75 -6.50
CA ARG A 73 4.29 11.54 -7.88
C ARG A 73 5.62 10.80 -7.94
N LEU A 74 6.53 11.04 -6.99
CA LEU A 74 7.78 10.28 -6.89
C LEU A 74 7.53 8.83 -6.50
N ARG A 75 6.59 8.58 -5.58
CA ARG A 75 6.22 7.21 -5.17
C ARG A 75 5.52 6.44 -6.30
N VAL A 76 4.68 7.11 -7.10
CA VAL A 76 4.14 6.55 -8.34
C VAL A 76 5.27 6.22 -9.32
N GLY A 77 6.21 7.16 -9.49
CA GLY A 77 7.40 6.96 -10.33
C GLY A 77 8.25 5.76 -9.91
N ASP A 78 8.26 5.37 -8.61
CA ASP A 78 8.95 4.15 -8.16
C ASP A 78 8.32 2.89 -8.76
N ILE A 79 6.99 2.84 -8.78
CA ILE A 79 6.25 1.71 -9.37
C ILE A 79 6.53 1.62 -10.87
N ILE A 80 6.44 2.75 -11.57
CA ILE A 80 6.68 2.81 -13.01
C ILE A 80 8.13 2.45 -13.35
N ALA A 81 9.11 2.93 -12.58
CA ALA A 81 10.52 2.58 -12.78
C ALA A 81 10.77 1.06 -12.63
N VAL A 82 10.08 0.40 -11.68
CA VAL A 82 10.15 -1.06 -11.53
C VAL A 82 9.52 -1.76 -12.74
N MET A 83 8.35 -1.31 -13.20
CA MET A 83 7.69 -1.86 -14.39
C MET A 83 8.59 -1.73 -15.63
N ASP A 84 9.15 -0.55 -15.85
CA ASP A 84 10.03 -0.28 -17.01
C ASP A 84 11.30 -1.13 -16.98
N ALA A 85 11.92 -1.30 -15.80
CA ALA A 85 13.09 -2.15 -15.64
C ALA A 85 12.80 -3.64 -15.91
N LEU A 86 11.56 -4.08 -15.73
CA LEU A 86 11.11 -5.44 -16.00
C LEU A 86 10.51 -5.62 -17.40
N GLY A 87 10.39 -4.54 -18.20
CA GLY A 87 9.73 -4.56 -19.51
C GLY A 87 8.22 -4.83 -19.43
N VAL A 88 7.59 -4.45 -18.33
CA VAL A 88 6.15 -4.61 -18.10
C VAL A 88 5.42 -3.40 -18.67
N ASP A 89 4.58 -3.63 -19.66
CA ASP A 89 3.75 -2.57 -20.26
C ASP A 89 2.54 -2.27 -19.37
N LYS A 90 1.77 -3.29 -19.02
CA LYS A 90 0.61 -3.17 -18.12
C LYS A 90 0.65 -4.24 -17.03
N ALA A 91 0.20 -3.88 -15.82
CA ALA A 91 0.08 -4.79 -14.68
C ALA A 91 -1.25 -4.63 -13.96
N HIS A 92 -1.58 -5.59 -13.10
CA HIS A 92 -2.51 -5.38 -12.00
C HIS A 92 -1.76 -4.74 -10.83
N TYR A 93 -2.45 -3.98 -10.02
CA TYR A 93 -1.88 -3.36 -8.82
C TYR A 93 -2.70 -3.68 -7.59
N MET A 94 -2.03 -4.01 -6.49
CA MET A 94 -2.63 -4.16 -5.17
C MET A 94 -1.83 -3.36 -4.15
N GLY A 95 -2.47 -2.39 -3.49
CA GLY A 95 -1.86 -1.57 -2.47
C GLY A 95 -2.69 -1.47 -1.20
N TYR A 96 -2.03 -1.48 -0.03
CA TYR A 96 -2.68 -1.30 1.26
C TYR A 96 -2.24 -0.01 1.94
N SER A 97 -3.18 0.77 2.49
CA SER A 97 -2.91 1.98 3.27
C SER A 97 -2.03 2.97 2.49
N MET A 98 -0.78 3.19 2.84
CA MET A 98 0.17 3.98 2.05
C MET A 98 0.26 3.46 0.60
N GLY A 99 0.30 2.15 0.40
CA GLY A 99 0.22 1.55 -0.94
C GLY A 99 -1.11 1.84 -1.64
N GLY A 100 -2.21 1.85 -0.89
CA GLY A 100 -3.53 2.27 -1.42
C GLY A 100 -3.53 3.73 -1.89
N ARG A 101 -2.83 4.62 -1.16
CA ARG A 101 -2.65 6.02 -1.58
C ARG A 101 -1.83 6.11 -2.87
N ILE A 102 -0.79 5.30 -3.02
CA ILE A 102 -0.05 5.21 -4.28
C ILE A 102 -0.99 4.74 -5.40
N GLY A 103 -1.91 3.80 -5.14
CA GLY A 103 -2.96 3.38 -6.08
C GLY A 103 -3.83 4.55 -6.56
N PHE A 104 -4.26 5.44 -5.68
CA PHE A 104 -4.93 6.69 -6.10
C PHE A 104 -4.02 7.63 -6.89
N GLY A 105 -2.72 7.66 -6.57
CA GLY A 105 -1.73 8.36 -7.38
C GLY A 105 -1.57 7.77 -8.78
N LEU A 106 -1.68 6.46 -8.95
CA LEU A 106 -1.68 5.81 -10.26
C LEU A 106 -2.86 6.28 -11.11
N ILE A 107 -4.04 6.46 -10.51
CA ILE A 107 -5.21 7.05 -11.20
C ILE A 107 -4.88 8.46 -11.73
N MET A 108 -4.16 9.26 -10.94
CA MET A 108 -3.83 10.64 -11.32
C MET A 108 -2.78 10.75 -12.43
N TYR A 109 -1.82 9.82 -12.48
CA TYR A 109 -0.61 10.04 -13.27
C TYR A 109 -0.32 8.96 -14.31
N GLU A 110 -0.79 7.72 -14.11
CA GLU A 110 -0.30 6.57 -14.89
C GLU A 110 -1.37 5.47 -15.08
N LEU A 111 -2.67 5.84 -15.08
CA LEU A 111 -3.78 4.87 -15.13
C LEU A 111 -3.67 3.90 -16.31
N ASP A 112 -3.24 4.38 -17.47
CA ASP A 112 -3.09 3.59 -18.69
C ASP A 112 -2.12 2.41 -18.58
N ARG A 113 -1.24 2.42 -17.57
CA ARG A 113 -0.26 1.35 -17.28
C ARG A 113 -0.88 0.19 -16.46
N PHE A 114 -2.18 0.24 -16.15
CA PHE A 114 -2.80 -0.75 -15.27
C PHE A 114 -4.01 -1.42 -15.91
N ASN A 115 -4.12 -2.74 -15.68
CA ASN A 115 -5.28 -3.55 -16.07
C ASN A 115 -6.38 -3.53 -15.00
N SER A 116 -6.01 -3.40 -13.74
CA SER A 116 -6.94 -3.22 -12.61
C SER A 116 -6.22 -2.67 -11.37
N LEU A 117 -6.98 -2.09 -10.45
CA LEU A 117 -6.48 -1.58 -9.18
C LEU A 117 -7.21 -2.26 -8.01
N ILE A 118 -6.43 -2.72 -7.02
CA ILE A 118 -6.93 -3.23 -5.74
C ILE A 118 -6.40 -2.31 -4.64
N ILE A 119 -7.29 -1.57 -3.97
CA ILE A 119 -6.96 -0.55 -2.99
C ILE A 119 -7.57 -0.92 -1.65
N GLY A 120 -6.72 -1.26 -0.68
CA GLY A 120 -7.14 -1.61 0.67
C GLY A 120 -6.85 -0.52 1.70
N GLY A 121 -7.78 -0.30 2.65
CA GLY A 121 -7.63 0.59 3.79
C GLY A 121 -7.26 2.03 3.43
N MET A 122 -7.82 2.58 2.34
CA MET A 122 -7.51 3.93 1.86
C MET A 122 -8.69 4.52 1.09
N SER A 123 -8.74 5.85 1.07
CA SER A 123 -9.71 6.65 0.32
C SER A 123 -9.01 7.72 -0.52
N ALA A 124 -9.73 8.23 -1.52
CA ALA A 124 -9.31 9.38 -2.33
C ALA A 124 -9.21 10.66 -1.47
N ASP A 125 -10.18 10.84 -0.59
CA ASP A 125 -10.18 11.91 0.40
C ASP A 125 -9.20 11.64 1.55
N THR A 126 -8.93 12.68 2.33
CA THR A 126 -8.18 12.59 3.58
C THR A 126 -9.15 12.62 4.77
N PRO A 127 -9.70 11.49 5.21
CA PRO A 127 -10.56 11.48 6.38
C PRO A 127 -9.77 11.78 7.65
N ASN A 128 -10.49 12.10 8.70
CA ASN A 128 -9.94 12.15 10.04
C ASN A 128 -9.54 10.71 10.44
N THR A 129 -8.26 10.42 10.54
CA THR A 129 -7.75 9.09 10.88
C THR A 129 -7.58 8.94 12.38
N ASP A 130 -7.69 7.71 12.90
CA ASP A 130 -7.60 7.38 14.33
C ASP A 130 -6.27 7.80 14.98
N ILE A 131 -5.21 7.96 14.18
CA ILE A 131 -3.91 8.42 14.66
C ILE A 131 -3.53 9.69 13.90
N PRO A 132 -3.63 10.87 14.54
CA PRO A 132 -3.15 12.12 13.96
C PRO A 132 -1.66 12.03 13.59
N PRO A 133 -1.24 12.62 12.45
CA PRO A 133 0.16 12.62 12.04
C PRO A 133 1.12 13.12 13.15
N GLU A 134 0.69 14.09 13.94
CA GLU A 134 1.47 14.69 15.03
C GLU A 134 1.77 13.68 16.14
N GLU A 135 0.80 12.83 16.50
CA GLU A 135 0.99 11.78 17.52
C GLU A 135 1.97 10.73 17.02
N ARG A 136 1.80 10.28 15.78
CA ARG A 136 2.74 9.33 15.16
C ARG A 136 4.15 9.89 15.10
N ILE A 137 4.32 11.12 14.66
CA ILE A 137 5.63 11.80 14.61
C ILE A 137 6.23 11.91 16.02
N LYS A 138 5.43 12.24 17.03
CA LYS A 138 5.88 12.34 18.42
C LYS A 138 6.43 10.99 18.91
N THR A 139 5.74 9.90 18.64
CA THR A 139 6.18 8.55 19.04
C THR A 139 7.42 8.11 18.27
N LEU A 140 7.48 8.34 16.95
CA LEU A 140 8.63 8.01 16.11
C LEU A 140 9.89 8.80 16.50
N LYS A 141 9.77 10.04 16.95
CA LYS A 141 10.92 10.84 17.46
C LYS A 141 11.57 10.24 18.71
N LEU A 142 10.88 9.38 19.43
CA LEU A 142 11.42 8.62 20.55
C LEU A 142 12.08 7.31 20.13
N GLY A 143 12.06 6.99 18.82
CA GLY A 143 12.62 5.80 18.22
C GLY A 143 11.62 4.65 18.06
N MET A 144 12.04 3.63 17.30
CA MET A 144 11.16 2.48 16.96
C MET A 144 10.78 1.63 18.17
N GLU A 145 11.62 1.55 19.21
CA GLU A 145 11.23 0.86 20.47
C GLU A 145 10.01 1.52 21.12
N SER A 146 9.97 2.85 21.14
CA SER A 146 8.82 3.59 21.67
C SER A 146 7.57 3.43 20.80
N TYR A 147 7.75 3.38 19.47
CA TYR A 147 6.66 3.10 18.53
C TYR A 147 6.07 1.71 18.75
N VAL A 148 6.90 0.70 18.94
CA VAL A 148 6.47 -0.67 19.22
C VAL A 148 5.77 -0.75 20.58
N ALA A 149 6.31 -0.11 21.62
CA ALA A 149 5.69 -0.08 22.95
C ALA A 149 4.30 0.58 22.93
N ASP A 150 4.14 1.69 22.20
CA ASP A 150 2.83 2.35 22.00
C ASP A 150 1.83 1.43 21.26
N ALA A 151 2.31 0.69 20.27
CA ALA A 151 1.48 -0.28 19.56
C ALA A 151 1.09 -1.47 20.47
N GLU A 152 2.00 -1.98 21.30
CA GLU A 152 1.72 -3.03 22.27
C GLU A 152 0.74 -2.58 23.38
N GLU A 153 0.79 -1.32 23.77
CA GLU A 153 -0.18 -0.74 24.72
C GLU A 153 -1.60 -0.70 24.12
N LYS A 154 -1.72 -0.39 22.83
CA LYS A 154 -3.01 -0.24 22.13
C LYS A 154 -3.60 -1.55 21.65
N GLU A 155 -2.78 -2.46 21.13
CA GLU A 155 -3.21 -3.71 20.47
C GLU A 155 -3.01 -4.95 21.34
N GLY A 156 -2.28 -4.85 22.46
CA GLY A 156 -1.79 -5.99 23.23
C GLY A 156 -0.43 -6.51 22.69
N PRO A 157 0.10 -7.60 23.27
CA PRO A 157 1.42 -8.14 22.90
C PRO A 157 1.54 -8.42 21.41
N ILE A 158 2.61 -7.92 20.80
CA ILE A 158 2.92 -8.12 19.38
C ILE A 158 3.75 -9.40 19.21
N GLU A 159 3.39 -10.22 18.24
CA GLU A 159 4.12 -11.44 17.86
C GLU A 159 5.59 -11.09 17.52
N THR A 160 6.54 -11.97 17.93
CA THR A 160 7.98 -11.70 17.89
C THR A 160 8.47 -11.27 16.51
N LEU A 161 8.11 -12.00 15.44
CA LEU A 161 8.56 -11.66 14.08
C LEU A 161 7.96 -10.35 13.57
N ARG A 162 6.72 -10.03 13.98
CA ARG A 162 6.11 -8.72 13.69
C ARG A 162 6.86 -7.61 14.42
N ARG A 163 7.21 -7.83 15.68
CA ARG A 163 7.98 -6.88 16.49
C ARG A 163 9.35 -6.60 15.86
N GLU A 164 10.05 -7.63 15.43
CA GLU A 164 11.34 -7.50 14.74
C GLU A 164 11.21 -6.67 13.45
N ARG A 165 10.21 -6.97 12.60
CA ARG A 165 9.96 -6.19 11.37
C ARG A 165 9.63 -4.72 11.65
N LEU A 166 8.92 -4.41 12.74
CA LEU A 166 8.65 -3.03 13.12
C LEU A 166 9.92 -2.32 13.56
N LEU A 167 10.79 -2.98 14.34
CA LEU A 167 12.05 -2.43 14.82
C LEU A 167 13.09 -2.19 13.72
N ASP A 168 13.02 -2.94 12.61
CA ASP A 168 13.92 -2.79 11.45
C ASP A 168 13.63 -1.51 10.62
N ASN A 169 12.59 -0.77 10.94
CA ASN A 169 12.27 0.48 10.26
C ASN A 169 13.20 1.63 10.71
N ASP A 170 13.44 2.56 9.78
CA ASP A 170 14.11 3.82 10.04
C ASP A 170 13.08 4.87 10.50
N ALA A 171 13.14 5.27 11.76
CA ALA A 171 12.19 6.22 12.35
C ALA A 171 12.20 7.58 11.65
N GLU A 172 13.38 8.10 11.22
CA GLU A 172 13.47 9.40 10.55
C GLU A 172 12.90 9.34 9.13
N ALA A 173 13.11 8.25 8.40
CA ALA A 173 12.48 8.01 7.12
C ALA A 173 10.94 7.92 7.25
N LEU A 174 10.44 7.25 8.30
CA LEU A 174 8.99 7.20 8.58
C LEU A 174 8.42 8.58 8.95
N ILE A 175 9.17 9.40 9.70
CA ILE A 175 8.80 10.78 9.99
C ILE A 175 8.72 11.58 8.69
N ALA A 176 9.75 11.51 7.85
CA ALA A 176 9.78 12.20 6.56
C ALA A 176 8.60 11.78 5.67
N ALA A 177 8.32 10.47 5.59
CA ALA A 177 7.19 9.92 4.85
C ALA A 177 5.82 10.36 5.42
N THR A 178 5.73 10.63 6.73
CA THR A 178 4.50 11.08 7.40
C THR A 178 4.28 12.59 7.21
N ILE A 179 5.35 13.40 7.21
CA ILE A 179 5.31 14.86 7.02
C ILE A 179 5.00 15.21 5.56
N ALA A 180 5.46 14.39 4.61
CA ALA A 180 5.27 14.63 3.18
C ALA A 180 3.79 14.88 2.83
N PRO A 181 3.49 15.81 1.92
CA PRO A 181 2.13 16.05 1.45
C PRO A 181 1.50 14.74 0.94
N ARG A 182 0.22 14.55 1.21
CA ARG A 182 -0.48 13.34 0.75
C ARG A 182 -0.59 13.27 -0.77
N GLY A 183 -0.68 14.42 -1.44
CA GLY A 183 -0.63 14.53 -2.89
C GLY A 183 -1.85 13.98 -3.63
N THR A 184 -2.96 13.72 -2.91
CA THR A 184 -4.22 13.22 -3.51
C THR A 184 -5.22 14.33 -3.81
N ASP A 185 -4.83 15.60 -3.66
CA ASP A 185 -5.71 16.73 -3.99
C ASP A 185 -6.14 16.66 -5.45
N GLY A 186 -7.45 16.63 -5.68
CA GLY A 186 -8.03 16.55 -7.01
C GLY A 186 -8.26 15.14 -7.54
N VAL A 187 -7.82 14.07 -6.87
CA VAL A 187 -8.07 12.71 -7.36
C VAL A 187 -9.57 12.36 -7.38
N GLU A 188 -10.36 12.88 -6.44
CA GLU A 188 -11.80 12.59 -6.37
C GLU A 188 -12.52 12.96 -7.67
N GLN A 189 -12.12 14.08 -8.31
CA GLN A 189 -12.72 14.51 -9.57
C GLN A 189 -12.42 13.56 -10.74
N LEU A 190 -11.33 12.78 -10.67
CA LEU A 190 -10.91 11.83 -11.69
C LEU A 190 -11.60 10.46 -11.55
N LEU A 191 -12.19 10.16 -10.39
CA LEU A 191 -12.74 8.84 -10.11
C LEU A 191 -13.87 8.44 -11.05
N HIS A 192 -14.65 9.40 -11.52
CA HIS A 192 -15.76 9.17 -12.47
C HIS A 192 -15.30 8.71 -13.85
N ASP A 193 -14.04 9.00 -14.20
CA ASP A 193 -13.46 8.68 -15.51
C ASP A 193 -12.64 7.40 -15.49
N VAL A 194 -12.54 6.73 -14.32
CA VAL A 194 -11.82 5.44 -14.19
C VAL A 194 -12.64 4.34 -14.85
N ASP A 195 -12.12 3.79 -15.94
CA ASP A 195 -12.76 2.77 -16.76
C ASP A 195 -12.20 1.36 -16.57
N ILE A 196 -11.06 1.20 -15.88
CA ILE A 196 -10.49 -0.09 -15.53
C ILE A 196 -11.16 -0.70 -14.29
N PRO A 197 -11.24 -2.03 -14.18
CA PRO A 197 -11.79 -2.69 -12.99
C PRO A 197 -11.08 -2.28 -11.71
N CYS A 198 -11.84 -1.96 -10.66
CA CYS A 198 -11.32 -1.59 -9.35
C CYS A 198 -11.97 -2.42 -8.24
N LEU A 199 -11.17 -2.84 -7.27
CA LEU A 199 -11.62 -3.39 -5.99
C LEU A 199 -11.14 -2.49 -4.87
N LEU A 200 -12.07 -1.95 -4.08
CA LEU A 200 -11.72 -1.29 -2.82
C LEU A 200 -12.19 -2.16 -1.66
N TYR A 201 -11.36 -2.32 -0.63
CA TYR A 201 -11.73 -3.04 0.58
C TYR A 201 -11.27 -2.32 1.84
N CYS A 202 -12.07 -2.41 2.90
CA CYS A 202 -11.77 -1.73 4.16
C CYS A 202 -12.43 -2.46 5.32
N GLY A 203 -11.82 -2.44 6.49
CA GLY A 203 -12.46 -2.94 7.70
C GLY A 203 -13.58 -2.00 8.16
N ASP A 204 -14.67 -2.54 8.67
CA ASP A 204 -15.79 -1.73 9.16
C ASP A 204 -15.47 -0.97 10.46
N GLN A 205 -14.34 -1.33 11.12
CA GLN A 205 -13.79 -0.62 12.28
C GLN A 205 -12.58 0.27 11.92
N ASP A 206 -12.34 0.50 10.62
CA ASP A 206 -11.26 1.35 10.13
C ASP A 206 -11.74 2.81 9.99
N GLY A 207 -10.98 3.77 10.48
CA GLY A 207 -11.27 5.21 10.30
C GLY A 207 -11.37 5.67 8.84
N TYR A 208 -10.90 4.86 7.89
CA TYR A 208 -11.07 5.11 6.45
C TYR A 208 -12.38 4.53 5.87
N PHE A 209 -13.16 3.76 6.63
CA PHE A 209 -14.25 2.95 6.07
C PHE A 209 -15.25 3.77 5.24
N GLU A 210 -15.88 4.79 5.84
CA GLU A 210 -16.89 5.61 5.14
C GLU A 210 -16.32 6.32 3.91
N ALA A 211 -15.10 6.86 4.03
CA ALA A 211 -14.44 7.56 2.95
C ALA A 211 -13.99 6.62 1.83
N ALA A 212 -13.57 5.40 2.15
CA ALA A 212 -13.23 4.36 1.18
C ALA A 212 -14.48 3.88 0.42
N GLN A 213 -15.59 3.67 1.13
CA GLN A 213 -16.89 3.33 0.53
C GLN A 213 -17.39 4.44 -0.41
N LYS A 214 -17.28 5.71 0.03
CA LYS A 214 -17.59 6.88 -0.81
C LYS A 214 -16.72 6.89 -2.08
N SER A 215 -15.42 6.69 -1.93
CA SER A 215 -14.47 6.67 -3.06
C SER A 215 -14.81 5.56 -4.06
N ALA A 216 -15.16 4.36 -3.58
CA ALA A 216 -15.61 3.27 -4.44
C ALA A 216 -16.91 3.63 -5.19
N GLY A 217 -17.85 4.29 -4.52
CA GLY A 217 -19.11 4.73 -5.14
C GLY A 217 -18.94 5.78 -6.26
N LEU A 218 -17.78 6.44 -6.35
CA LEU A 218 -17.45 7.39 -7.41
C LEU A 218 -16.80 6.74 -8.63
N ILE A 219 -16.28 5.51 -8.51
CA ILE A 219 -15.65 4.78 -9.60
C ILE A 219 -16.67 3.86 -10.26
N PRO A 220 -17.03 4.06 -11.54
CA PRO A 220 -18.11 3.29 -12.20
C PRO A 220 -17.88 1.77 -12.23
N THR A 221 -16.62 1.35 -12.24
CA THR A 221 -16.17 -0.05 -12.35
C THR A 221 -15.81 -0.69 -11.00
N ALA A 222 -15.95 0.06 -9.88
CA ALA A 222 -15.49 -0.42 -8.60
C ALA A 222 -16.47 -1.38 -7.91
N ILE A 223 -15.88 -2.36 -7.25
CA ILE A 223 -16.52 -3.19 -6.23
C ILE A 223 -15.99 -2.75 -4.87
N PHE A 224 -16.86 -2.53 -3.89
CA PHE A 224 -16.47 -2.30 -2.50
C PHE A 224 -16.72 -3.54 -1.67
N VAL A 225 -15.74 -3.91 -0.85
CA VAL A 225 -15.82 -5.04 0.09
C VAL A 225 -15.55 -4.54 1.50
N ASP A 226 -16.49 -4.74 2.39
CA ASP A 226 -16.32 -4.57 3.82
C ASP A 226 -15.70 -5.83 4.45
N ILE A 227 -14.75 -5.64 5.36
CA ILE A 227 -14.13 -6.71 6.14
C ILE A 227 -14.63 -6.56 7.58
N PRO A 228 -15.62 -7.40 8.00
CA PRO A 228 -16.34 -7.18 9.25
C PRO A 228 -15.48 -7.33 10.50
N GLY A 229 -15.67 -6.45 11.48
CA GLY A 229 -15.07 -6.51 12.81
C GLY A 229 -13.59 -6.15 12.87
N LEU A 230 -12.97 -5.74 11.77
CA LEU A 230 -11.54 -5.47 11.70
C LEU A 230 -11.25 -3.97 11.54
N ASN A 231 -10.23 -3.50 12.27
CA ASN A 231 -9.67 -2.17 12.12
C ASN A 231 -8.55 -2.13 11.07
N HIS A 232 -8.01 -0.93 10.82
CA HIS A 232 -6.95 -0.66 9.84
C HIS A 232 -5.74 -1.61 9.96
N GLY A 233 -5.20 -1.75 11.17
CA GLY A 233 -4.03 -2.61 11.40
C GLY A 233 -4.36 -4.10 11.28
N GLN A 234 -5.57 -4.51 11.63
CA GLN A 234 -6.01 -5.91 11.55
C GLN A 234 -6.23 -6.35 10.10
N VAL A 235 -6.90 -5.54 9.27
CA VAL A 235 -7.11 -5.86 7.84
C VAL A 235 -5.79 -6.00 7.09
N ALA A 236 -4.77 -5.20 7.42
CA ALA A 236 -3.43 -5.33 6.83
C ALA A 236 -2.82 -6.74 7.01
N ARG A 237 -3.29 -7.49 7.99
CA ARG A 237 -2.79 -8.81 8.39
C ARG A 237 -3.77 -9.94 8.12
N ALA A 238 -4.96 -9.60 7.64
CA ALA A 238 -6.09 -10.52 7.46
C ALA A 238 -6.08 -11.16 6.05
N GLY A 239 -4.98 -11.86 5.72
CA GLY A 239 -4.87 -12.52 4.41
C GLY A 239 -6.00 -13.52 4.17
N GLU A 240 -6.40 -14.30 5.20
CA GLU A 240 -7.47 -15.30 5.09
C GLU A 240 -8.82 -14.67 4.75
N GLU A 241 -9.13 -13.49 5.28
CA GLU A 241 -10.37 -12.77 5.04
C GLU A 241 -10.35 -11.99 3.71
N VAL A 242 -9.20 -11.43 3.33
CA VAL A 242 -9.08 -10.54 2.16
C VAL A 242 -8.88 -11.33 0.87
N LEU A 243 -8.05 -12.38 0.88
CA LEU A 243 -7.67 -13.13 -0.33
C LEU A 243 -8.84 -13.72 -1.12
N PRO A 244 -9.92 -14.26 -0.51
CA PRO A 244 -11.06 -14.76 -1.29
C PRO A 244 -11.72 -13.68 -2.16
N HIS A 245 -11.73 -12.43 -1.70
CA HIS A 245 -12.28 -11.31 -2.46
C HIS A 245 -11.33 -10.86 -3.58
N VAL A 246 -10.03 -10.81 -3.28
CA VAL A 246 -8.98 -10.42 -4.24
C VAL A 246 -8.87 -11.44 -5.36
N THR A 247 -8.80 -12.74 -5.05
CA THR A 247 -8.70 -13.79 -6.07
C THR A 247 -9.92 -13.83 -6.96
N ARG A 248 -11.12 -13.79 -6.37
CA ARG A 248 -12.37 -13.72 -7.14
C ARG A 248 -12.45 -12.48 -8.05
N PHE A 249 -11.99 -11.34 -7.59
CA PHE A 249 -11.93 -10.12 -8.41
C PHE A 249 -10.98 -10.31 -9.59
N LEU A 250 -9.76 -10.74 -9.32
CA LEU A 250 -8.73 -10.93 -10.35
C LEU A 250 -9.10 -12.01 -11.38
N GLU A 251 -9.82 -13.07 -11.00
CA GLU A 251 -10.34 -14.10 -11.93
C GLU A 251 -11.36 -13.53 -12.92
N ASN A 252 -12.08 -12.46 -12.57
CA ASN A 252 -13.07 -11.82 -13.42
C ASN A 252 -12.50 -10.66 -14.26
N VAL A 253 -11.25 -10.26 -14.00
CA VAL A 253 -10.54 -9.25 -14.80
C VAL A 253 -9.75 -9.98 -15.87
N ILE A 254 -10.33 -10.09 -17.05
CA ILE A 254 -9.67 -10.70 -18.21
C ILE A 254 -8.58 -9.72 -18.69
N PRO A 255 -7.33 -10.20 -18.94
CA PRO A 255 -6.27 -9.37 -19.51
C PRO A 255 -6.57 -8.92 -20.93
#